data_2ab15142158a31906ad85e576a587077
#
_entry.id   2ab15142158a31906ad85e576a587077
#
_cell.length_a   1.000
_cell.length_b   1.000
_cell.length_c   1.000
_cell.angle_alpha   90.00
_cell.angle_beta   90.00
_cell.angle_gamma   90.00
#
_symmetry.space_group_name_H-M   'P 1'
#
loop_
_entity.id
_entity.type
_entity.pdbx_description
1 polymer ?
#
loop_
_entity_poly.entity_id
_entity_poly.type
_entity_poly.pdbx_seq_one_letter_code
_entity_poly.pdbx_strand_id
1 'polypeptide(L)'
;MKRLTLLPLIVLVLFWGSLAHAQVRHEIHFPDLPGYQTLKCDFHMHTVFSDGAVWPPVRVDEAWRQGLDAISVTDHIEYQPHKDDVPTKHNRPYELVVGPARQMNLLLPRGAEITRDTPPGHFNAIFLSDASPLETEDLVEAMKRANQQGAFVFWNHQGWKGAEAGRWLEIHTTLYESKLLHGMEVCNGDEYFPDAHRWSLEKNLTMLGNSDIHDPDSRKQSAPDDHRTLTLVFAKERTLASVKEALVQGRTAVWFQDRLIGRQELLDPLFAQCVRVAKPHLRSKDAVWMEIRNLCDLNIKLQRTGKLGPPQVTLPAQSTIVAKINLKTPQEPAELSYTAVSFVIAPDKGLPVTVKIEGP
;
A
#
# COMPACT_ATOMS: atom_id res chain seq x y z
N MET A 1 37.74 -63.25 46.43
CA MET A 1 37.77 -62.55 45.11
C MET A 1 36.36 -61.97 44.83
N LYS A 2 36.14 -60.69 45.09
CA LYS A 2 34.86 -60.05 44.82
C LYS A 2 34.98 -59.39 43.43
N ARG A 3 34.14 -59.78 42.44
CA ARG A 3 34.08 -59.22 41.10
C ARG A 3 33.25 -57.95 41.22
N LEU A 4 33.85 -56.78 40.89
CA LEU A 4 33.21 -55.52 40.75
C LEU A 4 32.60 -55.45 39.30
N THR A 5 31.30 -55.44 39.22
CA THR A 5 30.58 -55.21 37.97
C THR A 5 30.44 -53.68 37.74
N LEU A 6 31.17 -53.11 36.77
CA LEU A 6 30.96 -51.75 36.29
C LEU A 6 29.69 -51.75 35.46
N LEU A 7 28.67 -50.96 35.88
CA LEU A 7 27.54 -50.58 35.04
C LEU A 7 27.98 -49.39 34.10
N PRO A 8 27.72 -49.44 32.79
CA PRO A 8 27.97 -48.29 31.92
C PRO A 8 26.93 -47.22 32.18
N LEU A 9 27.40 -46.01 32.50
CA LEU A 9 26.60 -44.81 32.62
C LEU A 9 26.24 -44.33 31.18
N ILE A 10 25.00 -44.58 30.73
CA ILE A 10 24.49 -44.05 29.49
C ILE A 10 24.12 -42.57 29.73
N VAL A 11 24.97 -41.65 29.25
CA VAL A 11 24.68 -40.21 29.21
C VAL A 11 23.74 -39.97 28.04
N LEU A 12 22.46 -39.80 28.36
CA LEU A 12 21.45 -39.40 27.38
C LEU A 12 21.63 -37.88 27.10
N VAL A 13 22.33 -37.52 26.03
CA VAL A 13 22.41 -36.14 25.56
C VAL A 13 21.09 -35.81 24.86
N LEU A 14 20.17 -35.18 25.59
CA LEU A 14 18.97 -34.58 25.03
C LEU A 14 19.39 -33.37 24.18
N PHE A 15 19.50 -33.56 22.85
CA PHE A 15 19.51 -32.46 21.90
C PHE A 15 18.13 -31.78 21.97
N TRP A 16 18.02 -30.72 22.75
CA TRP A 16 16.96 -29.74 22.56
C TRP A 16 17.25 -28.99 21.25
N GLY A 17 16.84 -29.60 20.15
CA GLY A 17 16.68 -28.85 18.90
C GLY A 17 15.65 -27.75 19.14
N SER A 18 16.09 -26.51 19.22
CA SER A 18 15.19 -25.38 19.13
C SER A 18 14.40 -25.56 17.82
N LEU A 19 13.13 -25.93 17.90
CA LEU A 19 12.22 -25.85 16.78
C LEU A 19 12.17 -24.36 16.42
N ALA A 20 12.96 -23.97 15.43
CA ALA A 20 12.83 -22.66 14.83
C ALA A 20 11.38 -22.58 14.30
N HIS A 21 10.52 -21.86 15.00
CA HIS A 21 9.20 -21.56 14.49
C HIS A 21 9.42 -20.66 13.29
N ALA A 22 9.30 -21.23 12.10
CA ALA A 22 9.31 -20.45 10.86
C ALA A 22 8.09 -19.51 10.89
N GLN A 23 8.35 -18.22 10.83
CA GLN A 23 7.29 -17.24 10.66
C GLN A 23 6.74 -17.37 9.22
N VAL A 24 5.42 -17.25 9.08
CA VAL A 24 4.75 -17.29 7.78
C VAL A 24 4.50 -15.87 7.30
N ARG A 25 4.91 -15.60 6.06
CA ARG A 25 4.61 -14.35 5.35
C ARG A 25 3.34 -14.53 4.53
N HIS A 26 2.45 -13.57 4.59
CA HIS A 26 1.32 -13.50 3.66
C HIS A 26 1.82 -13.07 2.27
N GLU A 27 1.28 -13.69 1.22
CA GLU A 27 1.59 -13.33 -0.16
C GLU A 27 0.49 -12.42 -0.71
N ILE A 28 0.83 -11.17 -1.01
CA ILE A 28 -0.08 -10.22 -1.64
C ILE A 28 0.09 -10.28 -3.16
N HIS A 29 -0.99 -10.59 -3.88
CA HIS A 29 -0.99 -10.78 -5.32
C HIS A 29 -1.58 -9.58 -6.05
N PHE A 30 -0.70 -8.74 -6.59
CA PHE A 30 -1.01 -7.77 -7.64
C PHE A 30 -0.01 -7.97 -8.77
N PRO A 31 -0.49 -8.15 -10.03
CA PRO A 31 0.40 -8.31 -11.17
C PRO A 31 1.32 -7.12 -11.37
N ASP A 32 2.48 -7.38 -11.95
CA ASP A 32 3.40 -6.35 -12.38
C ASP A 32 2.86 -5.58 -13.58
N LEU A 33 3.16 -4.28 -13.66
CA LEU A 33 2.95 -3.50 -14.86
C LEU A 33 4.08 -3.77 -15.87
N PRO A 34 3.82 -3.66 -17.19
CA PRO A 34 4.89 -3.79 -18.18
C PRO A 34 6.07 -2.85 -17.87
N GLY A 35 7.24 -3.43 -17.59
CA GLY A 35 8.47 -2.71 -17.24
C GLY A 35 8.61 -2.27 -15.79
N TYR A 36 7.68 -2.64 -14.89
CA TYR A 36 7.71 -2.29 -13.47
C TYR A 36 7.29 -3.47 -12.60
N GLN A 37 7.93 -3.60 -11.45
CA GLN A 37 7.54 -4.48 -10.35
C GLN A 37 6.53 -3.77 -9.45
N THR A 38 5.50 -4.47 -9.02
CA THR A 38 4.47 -3.94 -8.10
C THR A 38 4.86 -4.21 -6.66
N LEU A 39 5.41 -3.21 -5.99
CA LEU A 39 5.84 -3.30 -4.59
C LEU A 39 4.73 -2.81 -3.65
N LYS A 40 4.51 -3.55 -2.56
CA LYS A 40 3.53 -3.26 -1.50
C LYS A 40 4.22 -2.49 -0.41
N CYS A 41 3.82 -1.22 -0.21
CA CYS A 41 4.53 -0.27 0.63
C CYS A 41 3.61 0.40 1.65
N ASP A 42 4.15 0.67 2.85
CA ASP A 42 3.50 1.46 3.88
C ASP A 42 4.53 2.44 4.47
N PHE A 43 4.31 3.72 4.24
CA PHE A 43 5.29 4.77 4.58
C PHE A 43 4.82 5.67 5.73
N HIS A 44 3.84 5.20 6.54
CA HIS A 44 3.33 5.93 7.67
C HIS A 44 2.97 4.97 8.81
N MET A 45 3.81 4.93 9.85
CA MET A 45 3.59 4.12 11.04
C MET A 45 4.38 4.66 12.24
N HIS A 46 3.82 4.46 13.43
CA HIS A 46 4.30 5.00 14.69
C HIS A 46 4.80 3.94 15.65
N THR A 47 5.68 4.34 16.56
CA THR A 47 6.26 3.51 17.61
C THR A 47 6.24 4.24 18.95
N VAL A 48 6.75 3.61 20.00
CA VAL A 48 6.90 4.23 21.33
C VAL A 48 7.82 5.46 21.34
N PHE A 49 8.49 5.78 20.24
CA PHE A 49 9.29 7.01 20.09
C PHE A 49 8.43 8.22 19.75
N SER A 50 7.16 8.04 19.43
CA SER A 50 6.12 9.06 19.42
C SER A 50 4.93 8.56 20.24
N ASP A 51 3.78 8.33 19.65
CA ASP A 51 2.52 7.94 20.29
C ASP A 51 2.07 6.52 19.95
N GLY A 52 2.90 5.76 19.24
CA GLY A 52 2.61 4.34 18.99
C GLY A 52 2.86 3.47 20.22
N ALA A 53 2.18 2.32 20.28
CA ALA A 53 2.19 1.41 21.41
C ALA A 53 3.23 0.28 21.32
N VAL A 54 4.07 0.23 20.28
CA VAL A 54 5.02 -0.86 20.05
C VAL A 54 6.45 -0.38 19.84
N TRP A 55 7.40 -1.25 20.17
CA TRP A 55 8.83 -1.04 19.85
C TRP A 55 9.06 -1.09 18.33
N PRO A 56 9.98 -0.29 17.78
CA PRO A 56 10.23 -0.22 16.33
C PRO A 56 10.41 -1.57 15.62
N PRO A 57 11.19 -2.56 16.14
CA PRO A 57 11.32 -3.87 15.48
C PRO A 57 10.01 -4.65 15.30
N VAL A 58 8.98 -4.37 16.13
CA VAL A 58 7.66 -4.99 15.97
C VAL A 58 7.02 -4.58 14.65
N ARG A 59 7.17 -3.31 14.23
CA ARG A 59 6.68 -2.83 12.93
C ARG A 59 7.28 -3.57 11.75
N VAL A 60 8.56 -3.94 11.86
CA VAL A 60 9.25 -4.74 10.83
C VAL A 60 8.65 -6.14 10.74
N ASP A 61 8.44 -6.79 11.89
CA ASP A 61 7.86 -8.13 11.96
C ASP A 61 6.41 -8.16 11.43
N GLU A 62 5.58 -7.20 11.84
CA GLU A 62 4.21 -7.02 11.36
C GLU A 62 4.16 -6.81 9.85
N ALA A 63 4.96 -5.88 9.33
CA ALA A 63 5.00 -5.56 7.91
C ALA A 63 5.44 -6.76 7.06
N TRP A 64 6.45 -7.50 7.51
CA TRP A 64 6.92 -8.69 6.81
C TRP A 64 5.85 -9.79 6.80
N ARG A 65 5.23 -10.07 7.96
CA ARG A 65 4.16 -11.08 8.05
C ARG A 65 2.97 -10.73 7.16
N GLN A 66 2.69 -9.46 6.99
CA GLN A 66 1.58 -8.96 6.16
C GLN A 66 1.93 -8.81 4.68
N GLY A 67 3.13 -9.18 4.25
CA GLY A 67 3.47 -9.22 2.83
C GLY A 67 4.01 -7.92 2.24
N LEU A 68 4.40 -6.92 3.06
CA LEU A 68 4.95 -5.67 2.57
C LEU A 68 6.37 -5.84 2.02
N ASP A 69 6.73 -5.01 1.04
CA ASP A 69 8.06 -4.96 0.42
C ASP A 69 8.90 -3.78 0.93
N ALA A 70 8.25 -2.67 1.29
CA ALA A 70 8.91 -1.49 1.83
C ALA A 70 8.07 -0.85 2.93
N ILE A 71 8.75 -0.32 3.96
CA ILE A 71 8.12 0.42 5.06
C ILE A 71 8.96 1.62 5.45
N SER A 72 8.33 2.64 6.04
CA SER A 72 9.04 3.71 6.75
C SER A 72 8.42 3.91 8.13
N VAL A 73 9.22 3.84 9.18
CA VAL A 73 8.82 4.27 10.51
C VAL A 73 8.93 5.78 10.55
N THR A 74 7.82 6.45 10.88
CA THR A 74 7.66 7.90 10.74
C THR A 74 7.14 8.52 12.03
N ASP A 75 7.79 8.21 13.15
CA ASP A 75 7.46 8.81 14.44
C ASP A 75 7.42 10.33 14.35
N HIS A 76 6.50 10.95 15.09
CA HIS A 76 6.35 12.39 15.18
C HIS A 76 7.64 13.08 15.65
N ILE A 77 7.99 14.20 15.03
CA ILE A 77 9.09 15.07 15.49
C ILE A 77 8.66 15.84 16.74
N GLU A 78 7.48 16.47 16.71
CA GLU A 78 7.06 17.42 17.74
C GLU A 78 6.15 16.82 18.81
N TYR A 79 5.51 15.67 18.53
CA TYR A 79 4.59 15.03 19.46
C TYR A 79 5.16 13.72 20.01
N GLN A 80 5.63 13.76 21.24
CA GLN A 80 6.30 12.64 21.92
C GLN A 80 5.74 12.44 23.34
N PRO A 81 4.57 11.85 23.47
CA PRO A 81 3.91 11.69 24.79
C PRO A 81 4.70 10.78 25.74
N HIS A 82 5.56 9.89 25.22
CA HIS A 82 6.37 8.96 26.03
C HIS A 82 7.78 9.48 26.36
N LYS A 83 8.09 10.75 26.12
CA LYS A 83 9.45 11.31 26.24
C LYS A 83 10.07 11.20 27.64
N ASP A 84 9.26 11.07 28.67
CA ASP A 84 9.75 10.92 30.05
C ASP A 84 10.35 9.53 30.29
N ASP A 85 9.89 8.50 29.57
CA ASP A 85 10.38 7.14 29.66
C ASP A 85 11.25 6.74 28.46
N VAL A 86 10.92 7.25 27.28
CA VAL A 86 11.63 6.99 26.00
C VAL A 86 12.29 8.30 25.53
N PRO A 87 13.63 8.44 25.68
CA PRO A 87 14.32 9.68 25.32
C PRO A 87 14.10 10.07 23.86
N THR A 88 13.77 11.34 23.62
CA THR A 88 13.62 11.93 22.30
C THR A 88 14.91 11.80 21.49
N LYS A 89 14.88 11.04 20.41
CA LYS A 89 15.98 10.85 19.46
C LYS A 89 15.39 10.47 18.11
N HIS A 90 15.14 11.44 17.25
CA HIS A 90 14.39 11.27 15.99
C HIS A 90 14.95 10.23 15.02
N ASN A 91 16.25 9.93 15.07
CA ASN A 91 16.85 8.87 14.26
C ASN A 91 16.76 7.48 14.88
N ARG A 92 16.47 7.39 16.18
CA ARG A 92 16.57 6.13 16.91
C ARG A 92 15.59 5.05 16.44
N PRO A 93 14.33 5.34 16.10
CA PRO A 93 13.42 4.35 15.51
C PRO A 93 14.05 3.67 14.29
N TYR A 94 14.54 4.45 13.35
CA TYR A 94 15.22 3.93 12.15
C TYR A 94 16.43 3.07 12.49
N GLU A 95 17.31 3.53 13.40
CA GLU A 95 18.52 2.80 13.81
C GLU A 95 18.18 1.42 14.40
N LEU A 96 17.07 1.32 15.14
CA LEU A 96 16.61 0.07 15.75
C LEU A 96 16.04 -0.92 14.74
N VAL A 97 15.49 -0.43 13.61
CA VAL A 97 14.81 -1.29 12.61
C VAL A 97 15.68 -1.62 11.39
N VAL A 98 16.77 -0.92 11.13
CA VAL A 98 17.61 -1.14 9.94
C VAL A 98 18.17 -2.57 9.86
N GLY A 99 18.60 -3.12 11.00
CA GLY A 99 19.07 -4.51 11.10
C GLY A 99 17.96 -5.53 10.87
N PRO A 100 16.87 -5.48 11.63
CA PRO A 100 15.67 -6.32 11.43
C PRO A 100 15.11 -6.24 10.02
N ALA A 101 14.92 -5.04 9.45
CA ALA A 101 14.42 -4.88 8.09
C ALA A 101 15.31 -5.55 7.04
N ARG A 102 16.65 -5.43 7.21
CA ARG A 102 17.61 -6.13 6.34
C ARG A 102 17.49 -7.65 6.46
N GLN A 103 17.32 -8.18 7.67
CA GLN A 103 17.13 -9.63 7.90
C GLN A 103 15.85 -10.14 7.26
N MET A 104 14.78 -9.36 7.31
CA MET A 104 13.47 -9.68 6.71
C MET A 104 13.39 -9.30 5.23
N ASN A 105 14.48 -8.82 4.62
CA ASN A 105 14.51 -8.37 3.22
C ASN A 105 13.45 -7.30 2.89
N LEU A 106 13.19 -6.37 3.82
CA LEU A 106 12.35 -5.20 3.61
C LEU A 106 13.18 -3.99 3.17
N LEU A 107 12.67 -3.23 2.22
CA LEU A 107 13.21 -1.91 1.89
C LEU A 107 12.78 -0.91 2.97
N LEU A 108 13.73 -0.12 3.47
CA LEU A 108 13.51 0.77 4.60
C LEU A 108 14.08 2.17 4.30
N PRO A 109 13.33 3.11 3.72
CA PRO A 109 13.71 4.51 3.74
C PRO A 109 13.58 5.07 5.17
N ARG A 110 14.54 5.91 5.60
CA ARG A 110 14.41 6.66 6.85
C ARG A 110 13.32 7.71 6.69
N GLY A 111 12.41 7.81 7.66
CA GLY A 111 11.34 8.79 7.66
C GLY A 111 11.12 9.40 9.03
N ALA A 112 10.31 10.46 9.04
CA ALA A 112 9.78 11.11 10.22
C ALA A 112 8.51 11.88 9.84
N GLU A 113 7.63 12.12 10.79
CA GLU A 113 6.45 12.95 10.63
C GLU A 113 6.64 14.32 11.24
N ILE A 114 6.61 15.36 10.39
CA ILE A 114 6.58 16.76 10.77
C ILE A 114 5.14 17.08 11.18
N THR A 115 4.93 17.32 12.47
CA THR A 115 3.60 17.45 13.07
C THR A 115 3.30 18.91 13.37
N ARG A 116 2.16 19.40 12.89
CA ARG A 116 1.61 20.72 13.21
C ARG A 116 0.15 20.59 13.58
N ASP A 117 -0.42 21.62 14.21
CA ASP A 117 -1.87 21.70 14.34
C ASP A 117 -2.55 21.59 12.97
N THR A 118 -3.74 21.06 12.94
CA THR A 118 -4.54 20.99 11.73
C THR A 118 -5.59 22.09 11.73
N PRO A 119 -5.47 23.08 10.84
CA PRO A 119 -4.47 23.28 9.79
C PRO A 119 -3.13 23.82 10.33
N PRO A 120 -1.96 23.68 9.62
CA PRO A 120 -1.80 23.15 8.26
C PRO A 120 -1.75 21.63 8.16
N GLY A 121 -1.60 20.89 9.29
CA GLY A 121 -1.62 19.44 9.33
C GLY A 121 -0.25 18.80 9.42
N HIS A 122 -0.20 17.48 9.19
CA HIS A 122 0.98 16.64 9.36
C HIS A 122 1.58 16.26 8.01
N PHE A 123 2.89 16.07 7.98
CA PHE A 123 3.62 15.77 6.75
C PHE A 123 4.70 14.73 6.99
N ASN A 124 4.67 13.64 6.26
CA ASN A 124 5.77 12.70 6.28
C ASN A 124 6.88 13.10 5.32
N ALA A 125 8.12 13.02 5.80
CA ALA A 125 9.33 13.11 5.00
C ALA A 125 10.06 11.77 5.04
N ILE A 126 10.26 11.15 3.87
CA ILE A 126 10.94 9.85 3.74
C ILE A 126 12.17 9.97 2.84
N PHE A 127 13.11 9.01 2.93
CA PHE A 127 14.46 9.06 2.33
C PHE A 127 15.37 10.12 2.95
N LEU A 128 15.20 10.40 4.23
CA LEU A 128 16.08 11.27 5.00
C LEU A 128 17.43 10.61 5.24
N SER A 129 18.48 11.42 5.35
CA SER A 129 19.77 11.02 5.93
C SER A 129 19.81 11.23 7.44
N ASP A 130 19.11 12.26 7.94
CA ASP A 130 19.00 12.64 9.33
C ASP A 130 17.64 13.30 9.59
N ALA A 131 16.87 12.80 10.56
CA ALA A 131 15.58 13.36 10.95
C ALA A 131 15.73 14.54 11.95
N SER A 132 16.84 14.62 12.70
CA SER A 132 17.02 15.64 13.75
C SER A 132 16.90 17.09 13.27
N PRO A 133 17.37 17.47 12.06
CA PRO A 133 17.22 18.85 11.60
C PRO A 133 15.78 19.28 11.34
N LEU A 134 14.82 18.33 11.30
CA LEU A 134 13.41 18.67 11.08
C LEU A 134 12.74 19.28 12.32
N GLU A 135 13.35 19.13 13.49
CA GLU A 135 12.87 19.75 14.74
C GLU A 135 13.08 21.28 14.66
N THR A 136 12.01 21.96 14.26
CA THR A 136 11.96 23.43 14.15
C THR A 136 10.50 23.89 14.20
N GLU A 137 10.25 25.07 14.77
CA GLU A 137 8.90 25.65 14.88
C GLU A 137 8.31 26.01 13.49
N ASP A 138 9.17 26.48 12.59
CA ASP A 138 8.76 26.90 11.25
C ASP A 138 8.57 25.69 10.33
N LEU A 139 7.32 25.46 9.86
CA LEU A 139 6.99 24.39 8.95
C LEU A 139 7.74 24.46 7.63
N VAL A 140 7.83 25.66 7.03
CA VAL A 140 8.51 25.84 5.74
C VAL A 140 10.00 25.53 5.86
N GLU A 141 10.61 25.89 6.99
CA GLU A 141 12.00 25.55 7.28
C GLU A 141 12.19 24.04 7.46
N ALA A 142 11.30 23.35 8.19
CA ALA A 142 11.33 21.89 8.31
C ALA A 142 11.26 21.22 6.92
N MET A 143 10.32 21.66 6.08
CA MET A 143 10.16 21.17 4.71
C MET A 143 11.41 21.42 3.84
N LYS A 144 12.04 22.59 3.95
CA LYS A 144 13.28 22.90 3.24
C LYS A 144 14.41 21.97 3.67
N ARG A 145 14.58 21.74 4.98
CA ARG A 145 15.60 20.83 5.52
C ARG A 145 15.39 19.39 5.07
N ALA A 146 14.14 18.93 4.98
CA ALA A 146 13.81 17.62 4.40
C ALA A 146 14.20 17.55 2.92
N ASN A 147 13.82 18.57 2.15
CA ASN A 147 14.09 18.63 0.71
C ASN A 147 15.59 18.76 0.39
N GLN A 148 16.37 19.48 1.20
CA GLN A 148 17.83 19.59 1.07
C GLN A 148 18.53 18.22 1.19
N GLN A 149 17.93 17.28 1.93
CA GLN A 149 18.38 15.89 2.01
C GLN A 149 17.85 15.03 0.85
N GLY A 150 17.06 15.62 -0.04
CA GLY A 150 16.38 14.92 -1.13
C GLY A 150 15.22 14.04 -0.66
N ALA A 151 14.58 14.34 0.46
CA ALA A 151 13.42 13.61 0.91
C ALA A 151 12.24 13.72 -0.06
N PHE A 152 11.39 12.69 -0.07
CA PHE A 152 10.06 12.75 -0.64
C PHE A 152 9.10 13.13 0.49
N VAL A 153 8.37 14.23 0.32
CA VAL A 153 7.47 14.79 1.35
C VAL A 153 6.04 14.69 0.90
N PHE A 154 5.14 14.25 1.76
CA PHE A 154 3.71 14.14 1.47
C PHE A 154 2.84 14.58 2.65
N TRP A 155 1.65 15.12 2.34
CA TRP A 155 0.67 15.57 3.32
C TRP A 155 -0.19 14.39 3.79
N ASN A 156 -0.24 14.18 5.11
CA ASN A 156 -0.91 13.05 5.74
C ASN A 156 -2.38 13.35 6.02
N HIS A 157 -3.22 12.30 6.00
CA HIS A 157 -4.61 12.27 6.52
C HIS A 157 -5.32 13.63 6.56
N GLN A 158 -5.33 14.31 5.43
CA GLN A 158 -5.74 15.72 5.26
C GLN A 158 -7.08 16.07 5.95
N GLY A 159 -8.06 15.18 5.91
CA GLY A 159 -9.41 15.43 6.37
C GLY A 159 -9.76 14.86 7.76
N TRP A 160 -8.80 14.33 8.53
CA TRP A 160 -9.07 13.61 9.79
C TRP A 160 -9.75 14.45 10.88
N LYS A 161 -9.57 15.78 10.90
CA LYS A 161 -10.30 16.73 11.75
C LYS A 161 -11.52 17.36 11.06
N GLY A 162 -11.95 16.78 9.94
CA GLY A 162 -13.07 17.26 9.13
C GLY A 162 -12.64 18.19 7.99
N ALA A 163 -13.53 18.37 7.02
CA ALA A 163 -13.24 19.07 5.78
C ALA A 163 -12.80 20.53 5.99
N GLU A 164 -13.37 21.23 6.97
CA GLU A 164 -13.01 22.63 7.25
C GLU A 164 -11.58 22.76 7.77
N ALA A 165 -11.15 21.88 8.65
CA ALA A 165 -9.79 21.86 9.18
C ALA A 165 -8.78 21.36 8.11
N GLY A 166 -9.21 20.43 7.27
CA GLY A 166 -8.37 19.85 6.19
C GLY A 166 -8.39 20.62 4.88
N ARG A 167 -8.93 21.83 4.79
CA ARG A 167 -9.00 22.61 3.55
C ARG A 167 -7.61 23.02 3.06
N TRP A 168 -7.48 23.20 1.75
CA TRP A 168 -6.26 23.73 1.14
C TRP A 168 -6.10 25.21 1.47
N LEU A 169 -4.99 25.59 2.10
CA LEU A 169 -4.66 26.95 2.52
C LEU A 169 -3.48 27.51 1.72
N GLU A 170 -3.19 28.82 1.89
CA GLU A 170 -2.07 29.50 1.27
C GLU A 170 -0.71 28.86 1.62
N ILE A 171 -0.56 28.34 2.82
CA ILE A 171 0.65 27.60 3.20
C ILE A 171 0.86 26.36 2.34
N HIS A 172 -0.20 25.61 2.01
CA HIS A 172 -0.10 24.45 1.11
C HIS A 172 0.23 24.87 -0.33
N THR A 173 -0.30 26.02 -0.78
CA THR A 173 0.07 26.62 -2.06
C THR A 173 1.55 26.96 -2.09
N THR A 174 2.07 27.61 -1.04
CA THR A 174 3.49 27.93 -0.88
C THR A 174 4.37 26.68 -0.94
N LEU A 175 4.01 25.63 -0.21
CA LEU A 175 4.76 24.36 -0.20
C LEU A 175 4.74 23.69 -1.57
N TYR A 176 3.59 23.68 -2.25
CA TYR A 176 3.42 23.09 -3.57
C TYR A 176 4.21 23.86 -4.65
N GLU A 177 4.06 25.18 -4.74
CA GLU A 177 4.73 26.02 -5.74
C GLU A 177 6.26 26.06 -5.54
N SER A 178 6.69 25.99 -4.28
CA SER A 178 8.13 25.86 -3.93
C SER A 178 8.68 24.46 -4.14
N LYS A 179 7.87 23.48 -4.61
CA LYS A 179 8.24 22.08 -4.81
C LYS A 179 8.76 21.40 -3.54
N LEU A 180 8.21 21.80 -2.40
CA LEU A 180 8.50 21.20 -1.09
C LEU A 180 7.50 20.10 -0.72
N LEU A 181 6.36 20.03 -1.41
CA LEU A 181 5.30 19.02 -1.27
C LEU A 181 5.21 18.19 -2.55
N HIS A 182 5.33 16.86 -2.44
CA HIS A 182 5.40 15.94 -3.57
C HIS A 182 4.20 15.02 -3.70
N GLY A 183 3.51 14.72 -2.60
CA GLY A 183 2.40 13.78 -2.57
C GLY A 183 1.39 14.09 -1.48
N MET A 184 0.32 13.29 -1.45
CA MET A 184 -0.73 13.35 -0.44
C MET A 184 -1.23 11.95 -0.13
N GLU A 185 -1.61 11.69 1.11
CA GLU A 185 -2.43 10.54 1.45
C GLU A 185 -3.86 10.78 0.97
N VAL A 186 -4.30 9.97 0.02
CA VAL A 186 -5.70 9.92 -0.41
C VAL A 186 -6.50 8.93 0.44
N CYS A 187 -5.81 8.01 1.13
CA CYS A 187 -6.34 7.14 2.17
C CYS A 187 -5.33 7.03 3.31
N ASN A 188 -5.84 6.95 4.55
CA ASN A 188 -5.03 6.72 5.72
C ASN A 188 -5.84 5.88 6.72
N GLY A 189 -5.24 4.82 7.27
CA GLY A 189 -5.98 3.88 8.11
C GLY A 189 -7.24 3.38 7.40
N ASP A 190 -8.39 3.64 7.98
CA ASP A 190 -9.70 3.23 7.45
C ASP A 190 -10.47 4.38 6.78
N GLU A 191 -9.81 5.52 6.51
CA GLU A 191 -10.44 6.71 5.95
C GLU A 191 -9.99 6.99 4.52
N TYR A 192 -10.93 7.44 3.68
CA TYR A 192 -10.71 7.94 2.32
C TYR A 192 -10.98 9.44 2.27
N PHE A 193 -10.06 10.21 1.68
CA PHE A 193 -10.12 11.66 1.57
C PHE A 193 -10.37 12.10 0.12
N PRO A 194 -11.63 12.32 -0.29
CA PRO A 194 -11.96 12.68 -1.67
C PRO A 194 -11.33 14.00 -2.11
N ASP A 195 -11.16 14.97 -1.21
CA ASP A 195 -10.51 16.23 -1.52
C ASP A 195 -9.02 16.05 -1.79
N ALA A 196 -8.31 15.26 -0.99
CA ALA A 196 -6.92 14.90 -1.23
C ALA A 196 -6.76 14.17 -2.58
N HIS A 197 -7.69 13.25 -2.92
CA HIS A 197 -7.69 12.57 -4.21
C HIS A 197 -7.87 13.57 -5.36
N ARG A 198 -8.84 14.49 -5.26
CA ARG A 198 -9.08 15.54 -6.28
C ARG A 198 -7.84 16.44 -6.46
N TRP A 199 -7.28 16.97 -5.37
CA TRP A 199 -6.08 17.82 -5.43
C TRP A 199 -4.86 17.08 -5.97
N SER A 200 -4.71 15.81 -5.66
CA SER A 200 -3.63 14.99 -6.20
C SER A 200 -3.72 14.87 -7.72
N LEU A 201 -4.94 14.76 -8.27
CA LEU A 201 -5.16 14.76 -9.72
C LEU A 201 -4.90 16.15 -10.33
N GLU A 202 -5.48 17.20 -9.76
CA GLU A 202 -5.40 18.59 -10.27
C GLU A 202 -3.96 19.13 -10.24
N LYS A 203 -3.21 18.83 -9.18
CA LYS A 203 -1.87 19.36 -8.94
C LYS A 203 -0.74 18.39 -9.30
N ASN A 204 -1.08 17.25 -9.87
CA ASN A 204 -0.13 16.19 -10.20
C ASN A 204 0.73 15.74 -9.02
N LEU A 205 0.15 15.70 -7.80
CA LEU A 205 0.79 15.15 -6.61
C LEU A 205 0.68 13.62 -6.60
N THR A 206 1.67 12.96 -6.05
CA THR A 206 1.67 11.49 -5.91
C THR A 206 0.61 11.07 -4.90
N MET A 207 -0.22 10.09 -5.27
CA MET A 207 -1.23 9.51 -4.38
C MET A 207 -0.61 8.42 -3.52
N LEU A 208 -0.80 8.51 -2.20
CA LEU A 208 -0.38 7.49 -1.25
C LEU A 208 -1.58 7.02 -0.43
N GLY A 209 -1.46 5.79 0.08
CA GLY A 209 -2.32 5.25 1.12
C GLY A 209 -1.44 4.51 2.10
N ASN A 210 -1.58 4.79 3.38
CA ASN A 210 -0.75 4.22 4.43
C ASN A 210 -1.62 3.83 5.63
N SER A 211 -1.04 3.02 6.53
CA SER A 211 -1.80 2.52 7.67
C SER A 211 -1.91 3.50 8.82
N ASP A 212 -0.91 4.35 9.02
CA ASP A 212 -0.80 5.23 10.18
C ASP A 212 -0.98 4.47 11.51
N ILE A 213 -0.41 3.28 11.54
CA ILE A 213 -0.67 2.33 12.61
C ILE A 213 0.06 2.72 13.90
N HIS A 214 -0.69 2.80 15.00
CA HIS A 214 -0.20 3.12 16.33
C HIS A 214 -0.18 1.88 17.23
N ASP A 215 -1.26 1.10 17.24
CA ASP A 215 -1.43 -0.12 18.01
C ASP A 215 -0.74 -1.34 17.39
N PRO A 216 -0.55 -2.44 18.13
CA PRO A 216 -0.12 -3.71 17.54
C PRO A 216 -1.08 -4.16 16.42
N ASP A 217 -0.52 -4.57 15.29
CA ASP A 217 -1.33 -5.03 14.15
C ASP A 217 -1.80 -6.46 14.36
N SER A 218 -3.08 -6.61 14.66
CA SER A 218 -3.74 -7.88 14.91
C SER A 218 -4.49 -8.46 13.70
N ARG A 219 -4.37 -7.86 12.51
CA ARG A 219 -5.05 -8.31 11.28
C ARG A 219 -4.64 -9.73 10.95
N LYS A 220 -5.63 -10.57 10.67
CA LYS A 220 -5.42 -11.99 10.33
C LYS A 220 -5.37 -12.23 8.83
N GLN A 221 -5.71 -11.21 8.03
CA GLN A 221 -5.82 -11.29 6.57
C GLN A 221 -6.71 -12.45 6.12
N SER A 222 -7.82 -12.61 6.82
CA SER A 222 -8.77 -13.71 6.63
C SER A 222 -9.78 -13.46 5.50
N ALA A 223 -9.84 -12.24 5.00
CA ALA A 223 -10.70 -11.80 3.90
C ALA A 223 -9.93 -10.83 2.98
N PRO A 224 -10.35 -10.67 1.71
CA PRO A 224 -9.68 -9.77 0.76
C PRO A 224 -9.62 -8.29 1.17
N ASP A 225 -10.47 -7.88 2.09
CA ASP A 225 -10.54 -6.52 2.66
C ASP A 225 -9.95 -6.41 4.08
N ASP A 226 -9.47 -7.54 4.65
CA ASP A 226 -8.80 -7.59 5.96
C ASP A 226 -7.29 -7.36 5.79
N HIS A 227 -6.92 -6.24 5.20
CA HIS A 227 -5.53 -5.80 5.03
C HIS A 227 -5.38 -4.35 5.49
N ARG A 228 -4.14 -3.91 5.77
CA ARG A 228 -3.87 -2.49 6.02
C ARG A 228 -3.99 -1.69 4.72
N THR A 229 -4.36 -0.43 4.83
CA THR A 229 -4.20 0.52 3.72
C THR A 229 -2.74 0.60 3.33
N LEU A 230 -2.44 0.46 2.04
CA LEU A 230 -1.08 0.46 1.52
C LEU A 230 -0.97 1.08 0.12
N THR A 231 0.24 1.50 -0.21
CA THR A 231 0.59 2.02 -1.52
C THR A 231 1.22 0.92 -2.37
N LEU A 232 0.64 0.63 -3.53
CA LEU A 232 1.31 -0.11 -4.59
C LEU A 232 2.25 0.84 -5.33
N VAL A 233 3.54 0.56 -5.30
CA VAL A 233 4.58 1.36 -5.98
C VAL A 233 5.06 0.59 -7.20
N PHE A 234 4.93 1.19 -8.40
CA PHE A 234 5.39 0.59 -9.65
C PHE A 234 6.84 1.00 -9.92
N ALA A 235 7.76 0.23 -9.38
CA ALA A 235 9.19 0.47 -9.42
C ALA A 235 9.87 -0.36 -10.52
N LYS A 236 10.93 0.17 -11.17
CA LYS A 236 11.70 -0.58 -12.18
C LYS A 236 12.43 -1.76 -11.57
N GLU A 237 12.89 -1.59 -10.35
CA GLU A 237 13.65 -2.58 -9.58
C GLU A 237 13.25 -2.52 -8.11
N ARG A 238 13.46 -3.61 -7.37
CA ARG A 238 13.23 -3.66 -5.93
C ARG A 238 14.41 -3.05 -5.17
N THR A 239 14.58 -1.72 -5.31
CA THR A 239 15.61 -0.91 -4.64
C THR A 239 15.03 0.38 -4.09
N LEU A 240 15.64 0.97 -3.04
CA LEU A 240 15.22 2.27 -2.49
C LEU A 240 15.28 3.39 -3.54
N ALA A 241 16.29 3.37 -4.40
CA ALA A 241 16.43 4.37 -5.47
C ALA A 241 15.28 4.28 -6.47
N SER A 242 14.87 3.06 -6.86
CA SER A 242 13.78 2.85 -7.80
C SER A 242 12.40 3.13 -7.18
N VAL A 243 12.21 2.83 -5.87
CA VAL A 243 11.01 3.22 -5.12
C VAL A 243 10.91 4.75 -5.08
N LYS A 244 11.99 5.45 -4.73
CA LYS A 244 12.02 6.92 -4.71
C LYS A 244 11.69 7.52 -6.08
N GLU A 245 12.31 6.99 -7.14
CA GLU A 245 12.05 7.42 -8.52
C GLU A 245 10.57 7.20 -8.89
N ALA A 246 9.99 6.07 -8.52
CA ALA A 246 8.57 5.78 -8.76
C ALA A 246 7.66 6.76 -8.04
N LEU A 247 7.94 7.06 -6.76
CA LEU A 247 7.19 8.06 -5.98
C LEU A 247 7.27 9.46 -6.63
N VAL A 248 8.47 9.91 -6.98
CA VAL A 248 8.66 11.22 -7.62
C VAL A 248 7.93 11.32 -8.97
N GLN A 249 7.79 10.21 -9.69
CA GLN A 249 7.08 10.14 -10.98
C GLN A 249 5.58 9.86 -10.83
N GLY A 250 5.06 9.75 -9.60
CA GLY A 250 3.63 9.48 -9.35
C GLY A 250 3.18 8.08 -9.77
N ARG A 251 4.11 7.10 -9.90
CA ARG A 251 3.80 5.72 -10.30
C ARG A 251 3.33 4.91 -9.09
N THR A 252 2.13 5.23 -8.63
CA THR A 252 1.49 4.61 -7.46
C THR A 252 0.01 4.33 -7.71
N ALA A 253 -0.51 3.35 -6.97
CA ALA A 253 -1.93 3.16 -6.72
C ALA A 253 -2.13 2.82 -5.24
N VAL A 254 -3.28 3.14 -4.69
CA VAL A 254 -3.60 2.87 -3.28
C VAL A 254 -4.54 1.69 -3.21
N TRP A 255 -4.18 0.67 -2.45
CA TRP A 255 -5.09 -0.42 -2.10
C TRP A 255 -5.72 -0.11 -0.75
N PHE A 256 -7.00 0.20 -0.80
CA PHE A 256 -7.80 0.63 0.33
C PHE A 256 -9.09 -0.18 0.39
N GLN A 257 -9.24 -1.03 1.41
CA GLN A 257 -10.41 -1.91 1.54
C GLN A 257 -10.66 -2.70 0.23
N ASP A 258 -11.85 -2.62 -0.33
CA ASP A 258 -12.24 -3.29 -1.58
C ASP A 258 -11.99 -2.42 -2.85
N ARG A 259 -11.06 -1.46 -2.81
CA ARG A 259 -10.79 -0.51 -3.90
C ARG A 259 -9.31 -0.33 -4.19
N LEU A 260 -9.00 -0.14 -5.47
CA LEU A 260 -7.74 0.44 -5.96
C LEU A 260 -7.99 1.87 -6.44
N ILE A 261 -7.25 2.82 -5.88
CA ILE A 261 -7.39 4.24 -6.16
C ILE A 261 -6.10 4.72 -6.83
N GLY A 262 -6.21 5.39 -7.97
CA GLY A 262 -5.03 5.86 -8.69
C GLY A 262 -5.36 6.53 -10.01
N ARG A 263 -4.32 6.96 -10.72
CA ARG A 263 -4.45 7.58 -12.03
C ARG A 263 -4.89 6.57 -13.08
N GLN A 264 -5.75 7.00 -14.00
CA GLN A 264 -6.27 6.14 -15.05
C GLN A 264 -5.16 5.47 -15.87
N GLU A 265 -4.11 6.21 -16.23
CA GLU A 265 -2.97 5.70 -17.01
C GLU A 265 -2.19 4.55 -16.35
N LEU A 266 -2.32 4.39 -15.02
CA LEU A 266 -1.74 3.26 -14.27
C LEU A 266 -2.78 2.16 -14.02
N LEU A 267 -4.02 2.54 -13.74
CA LEU A 267 -5.08 1.58 -13.43
C LEU A 267 -5.58 0.83 -14.68
N ASP A 268 -5.56 1.44 -15.88
CA ASP A 268 -5.88 0.76 -17.15
C ASP A 268 -4.98 -0.46 -17.40
N PRO A 269 -3.63 -0.32 -17.46
CA PRO A 269 -2.75 -1.47 -17.66
C PRO A 269 -2.80 -2.44 -16.47
N LEU A 270 -2.99 -1.97 -15.24
CA LEU A 270 -3.10 -2.84 -14.08
C LEU A 270 -4.35 -3.72 -14.17
N PHE A 271 -5.50 -3.15 -14.53
CA PHE A 271 -6.73 -3.90 -14.78
C PHE A 271 -6.51 -4.98 -15.85
N ALA A 272 -5.85 -4.62 -16.96
CA ALA A 272 -5.54 -5.56 -18.03
C ALA A 272 -4.60 -6.71 -17.59
N GLN A 273 -3.75 -6.48 -16.58
CA GLN A 273 -2.94 -7.56 -15.98
C GLN A 273 -3.74 -8.38 -14.96
N CYS A 274 -4.66 -7.76 -14.21
CA CYS A 274 -5.47 -8.45 -13.20
C CYS A 274 -6.54 -9.37 -13.82
N VAL A 275 -7.08 -9.03 -15.01
CA VAL A 275 -8.22 -9.76 -15.59
C VAL A 275 -7.80 -10.49 -16.86
N ARG A 276 -8.00 -11.79 -16.88
CA ARG A 276 -7.80 -12.65 -18.07
C ARG A 276 -9.16 -13.14 -18.56
N VAL A 277 -9.44 -12.89 -19.83
CA VAL A 277 -10.66 -13.30 -20.51
C VAL A 277 -10.30 -14.42 -21.48
N ALA A 278 -10.84 -15.62 -21.26
CA ALA A 278 -10.63 -16.75 -22.15
C ALA A 278 -11.53 -16.65 -23.39
N LYS A 279 -11.14 -17.33 -24.47
CA LYS A 279 -12.04 -17.51 -25.61
C LYS A 279 -13.28 -18.28 -25.18
N PRO A 280 -14.46 -18.00 -25.77
CA PRO A 280 -15.68 -18.80 -25.49
C PRO A 280 -15.42 -20.27 -25.73
N HIS A 281 -15.64 -21.09 -24.71
CA HIS A 281 -15.54 -22.56 -24.80
C HIS A 281 -16.86 -23.21 -25.27
N LEU A 282 -17.97 -22.49 -25.21
CA LEU A 282 -19.26 -22.93 -25.67
C LEU A 282 -20.01 -21.76 -26.36
N ARG A 283 -20.63 -22.06 -27.50
CA ARG A 283 -21.51 -21.13 -28.24
C ARG A 283 -22.84 -21.83 -28.52
N SER A 284 -23.94 -21.15 -28.26
CA SER A 284 -25.30 -21.57 -28.64
C SER A 284 -25.83 -20.64 -29.73
N LYS A 285 -27.11 -20.75 -30.01
CA LYS A 285 -27.81 -19.90 -30.99
C LYS A 285 -27.83 -18.43 -30.56
N ASP A 286 -27.85 -18.16 -29.25
CA ASP A 286 -28.15 -16.84 -28.67
C ASP A 286 -27.20 -16.45 -27.49
N ALA A 287 -26.19 -17.27 -27.22
CA ALA A 287 -25.27 -17.00 -26.11
C ALA A 287 -23.90 -17.63 -26.31
N VAL A 288 -22.91 -17.07 -25.59
CA VAL A 288 -21.59 -17.67 -25.42
C VAL A 288 -21.31 -17.88 -23.94
N TRP A 289 -20.45 -18.86 -23.61
CA TRP A 289 -19.91 -19.10 -22.26
C TRP A 289 -18.40 -18.99 -22.33
N MET A 290 -17.85 -18.24 -21.39
CA MET A 290 -16.43 -17.98 -21.35
C MET A 290 -15.96 -17.88 -19.90
N GLU A 291 -14.69 -18.23 -19.67
CA GLU A 291 -14.05 -18.04 -18.37
C GLU A 291 -13.45 -16.64 -18.27
N ILE A 292 -13.64 -16.03 -17.12
CA ILE A 292 -12.98 -14.76 -16.74
C ILE A 292 -12.26 -15.01 -15.42
N ARG A 293 -10.94 -14.80 -15.42
CA ARG A 293 -10.09 -15.02 -14.25
C ARG A 293 -9.60 -13.70 -13.68
N ASN A 294 -9.71 -13.58 -12.36
CA ASN A 294 -9.10 -12.54 -11.56
C ASN A 294 -7.77 -13.04 -10.95
N LEU A 295 -6.68 -12.32 -11.19
CA LEU A 295 -5.31 -12.67 -10.79
C LEU A 295 -4.81 -11.83 -9.62
N CYS A 296 -5.64 -10.95 -9.04
CA CYS A 296 -5.24 -10.12 -7.91
C CYS A 296 -6.10 -10.38 -6.66
N ASP A 297 -5.66 -9.85 -5.53
CA ASP A 297 -6.34 -10.04 -4.24
C ASP A 297 -7.52 -9.09 -4.02
N LEU A 298 -7.86 -8.27 -5.01
CA LEU A 298 -9.04 -7.41 -4.99
C LEU A 298 -10.26 -8.14 -5.58
N ASN A 299 -11.42 -8.03 -4.94
CA ASN A 299 -12.70 -8.37 -5.57
C ASN A 299 -13.06 -7.33 -6.63
N ILE A 300 -12.99 -7.72 -7.92
CA ILE A 300 -13.26 -6.78 -9.01
C ILE A 300 -14.76 -6.74 -9.28
N LYS A 301 -15.37 -5.56 -9.10
CA LYS A 301 -16.79 -5.32 -9.34
C LYS A 301 -16.96 -4.52 -10.62
N LEU A 302 -17.69 -5.10 -11.59
CA LEU A 302 -17.97 -4.51 -12.89
C LEU A 302 -19.45 -4.15 -12.98
N GLN A 303 -19.75 -2.90 -13.33
CA GLN A 303 -21.10 -2.41 -13.60
C GLN A 303 -21.24 -2.11 -15.09
N ARG A 304 -22.23 -2.73 -15.75
CA ARG A 304 -22.44 -2.56 -17.18
C ARG A 304 -22.81 -1.12 -17.54
N THR A 305 -22.14 -0.59 -18.57
CA THR A 305 -22.45 0.72 -19.18
C THR A 305 -22.96 0.56 -20.62
N GLY A 306 -22.64 -0.57 -21.26
CA GLY A 306 -23.11 -0.91 -22.60
C GLY A 306 -24.44 -1.65 -22.61
N LYS A 307 -24.79 -2.19 -23.81
CA LYS A 307 -26.05 -2.92 -24.04
C LYS A 307 -25.94 -4.43 -23.79
N LEU A 308 -24.72 -4.97 -23.86
CA LEU A 308 -24.45 -6.42 -23.81
C LEU A 308 -23.85 -6.84 -22.46
N GLY A 309 -24.09 -8.09 -22.11
CA GLY A 309 -23.57 -8.71 -20.88
C GLY A 309 -24.48 -8.54 -19.66
N PRO A 310 -24.15 -9.20 -18.54
CA PRO A 310 -24.86 -9.07 -17.27
C PRO A 310 -24.81 -7.63 -16.74
N PRO A 311 -25.85 -7.15 -16.01
CA PRO A 311 -25.85 -5.81 -15.43
C PRO A 311 -24.67 -5.56 -14.46
N GLN A 312 -24.31 -6.58 -13.70
CA GLN A 312 -23.21 -6.57 -12.76
C GLN A 312 -22.44 -7.90 -12.86
N VAL A 313 -21.12 -7.81 -12.68
CA VAL A 313 -20.23 -8.98 -12.59
C VAL A 313 -19.28 -8.76 -11.43
N THR A 314 -19.18 -9.72 -10.54
CA THR A 314 -18.14 -9.75 -9.52
C THR A 314 -17.13 -10.84 -9.87
N LEU A 315 -15.87 -10.49 -9.94
CA LEU A 315 -14.75 -11.41 -10.09
C LEU A 315 -14.08 -11.50 -8.69
N PRO A 316 -14.35 -12.55 -7.91
CA PRO A 316 -13.73 -12.70 -6.60
C PRO A 316 -12.20 -12.74 -6.71
N ALA A 317 -11.51 -12.33 -5.65
CA ALA A 317 -10.04 -12.37 -5.59
C ALA A 317 -9.51 -13.78 -5.94
N GLN A 318 -8.44 -13.84 -6.73
CA GLN A 318 -7.73 -15.09 -7.09
C GLN A 318 -8.61 -16.21 -7.63
N SER A 319 -9.70 -15.87 -8.35
CA SER A 319 -10.70 -16.85 -8.80
C SER A 319 -10.98 -16.80 -10.29
N THR A 320 -11.65 -17.82 -10.78
CA THR A 320 -12.20 -17.91 -12.14
C THR A 320 -13.71 -18.08 -12.08
N ILE A 321 -14.43 -17.30 -12.86
CA ILE A 321 -15.88 -17.47 -13.05
C ILE A 321 -16.18 -17.90 -14.49
N VAL A 322 -17.32 -18.55 -14.69
CA VAL A 322 -17.91 -18.77 -16.02
C VAL A 322 -18.99 -17.72 -16.23
N ALA A 323 -18.83 -16.90 -17.25
CA ALA A 323 -19.80 -15.88 -17.65
C ALA A 323 -20.61 -16.35 -18.85
N LYS A 324 -21.96 -16.31 -18.72
CA LYS A 324 -22.87 -16.47 -19.86
C LYS A 324 -23.22 -15.11 -20.42
N ILE A 325 -22.93 -14.87 -21.69
CA ILE A 325 -23.21 -13.63 -22.39
C ILE A 325 -24.26 -13.92 -23.50
N ASN A 326 -25.41 -13.29 -23.37
CA ASN A 326 -26.44 -13.37 -24.41
C ASN A 326 -26.07 -12.44 -25.57
N LEU A 327 -26.00 -12.98 -26.78
CA LEU A 327 -25.63 -12.29 -28.02
C LEU A 327 -26.64 -12.62 -29.11
N LYS A 328 -26.98 -11.63 -29.96
CA LYS A 328 -27.84 -11.87 -31.13
C LYS A 328 -27.11 -12.68 -32.21
N THR A 329 -25.81 -12.46 -32.34
CA THR A 329 -24.93 -13.10 -33.33
C THR A 329 -23.71 -13.68 -32.61
N PRO A 330 -23.83 -14.84 -31.90
CA PRO A 330 -22.74 -15.41 -31.09
C PRO A 330 -21.51 -15.83 -31.90
N GLN A 331 -21.59 -15.84 -33.22
CA GLN A 331 -20.45 -16.16 -34.11
C GLN A 331 -19.62 -14.93 -34.47
N GLU A 332 -20.08 -13.72 -34.15
CA GLU A 332 -19.35 -12.47 -34.39
C GLU A 332 -18.60 -12.00 -33.15
N PRO A 333 -17.50 -11.26 -33.34
CA PRO A 333 -16.87 -10.56 -32.22
C PRO A 333 -17.83 -9.59 -31.56
N ALA A 334 -17.74 -9.44 -30.25
CA ALA A 334 -18.55 -8.51 -29.48
C ALA A 334 -17.73 -7.80 -28.42
N GLU A 335 -18.18 -6.60 -28.06
CA GLU A 335 -17.56 -5.80 -26.99
C GLU A 335 -18.55 -5.56 -25.86
N LEU A 336 -18.09 -5.79 -24.64
CA LEU A 336 -18.83 -5.55 -23.42
C LEU A 336 -18.25 -4.34 -22.72
N SER A 337 -19.03 -3.28 -22.54
CA SER A 337 -18.59 -2.07 -21.86
C SER A 337 -19.06 -2.06 -20.41
N TYR A 338 -18.11 -1.85 -19.50
CA TYR A 338 -18.35 -1.81 -18.07
C TYR A 338 -17.61 -0.61 -17.44
N THR A 339 -18.00 -0.26 -16.22
CA THR A 339 -17.19 0.48 -15.27
C THR A 339 -16.71 -0.49 -14.20
N ALA A 340 -15.41 -0.61 -14.00
CA ALA A 340 -14.82 -1.31 -12.86
C ALA A 340 -14.89 -0.37 -11.65
N VAL A 341 -15.93 -0.54 -10.81
CA VAL A 341 -16.20 0.39 -9.69
C VAL A 341 -15.25 0.20 -8.51
N SER A 342 -14.55 -0.92 -8.46
CA SER A 342 -13.46 -1.18 -7.52
C SER A 342 -12.11 -0.56 -7.94
N PHE A 343 -12.02 0.01 -9.15
CA PHE A 343 -10.86 0.78 -9.64
C PHE A 343 -11.27 2.25 -9.76
N VAL A 344 -10.85 3.07 -8.82
CA VAL A 344 -11.33 4.46 -8.65
C VAL A 344 -10.30 5.43 -9.22
N ILE A 345 -10.67 6.12 -10.31
CA ILE A 345 -9.79 7.05 -11.05
C ILE A 345 -10.00 8.53 -10.70
N ALA A 346 -11.08 8.85 -10.01
CA ALA A 346 -11.38 10.15 -9.40
C ALA A 346 -12.43 9.94 -8.31
N PRO A 347 -12.68 10.87 -7.40
CA PRO A 347 -13.81 10.79 -6.49
C PRO A 347 -15.09 10.44 -7.24
N ASP A 348 -15.80 9.38 -6.79
CA ASP A 348 -17.04 8.87 -7.38
C ASP A 348 -16.96 8.39 -8.84
N LYS A 349 -15.73 8.14 -9.37
CA LYS A 349 -15.54 7.70 -10.74
C LYS A 349 -14.71 6.41 -10.82
N GLY A 350 -15.36 5.32 -11.23
CA GLY A 350 -14.71 4.05 -11.54
C GLY A 350 -14.04 4.05 -12.92
N LEU A 351 -13.17 3.05 -13.17
CA LEU A 351 -12.43 2.87 -14.40
C LEU A 351 -13.35 2.35 -15.53
N PRO A 352 -13.50 3.04 -16.67
CA PRO A 352 -14.17 2.49 -17.85
C PRO A 352 -13.34 1.34 -18.43
N VAL A 353 -13.97 0.19 -18.67
CA VAL A 353 -13.28 -0.98 -19.22
C VAL A 353 -14.10 -1.63 -20.35
N THR A 354 -13.41 -2.24 -21.30
CA THR A 354 -14.01 -3.00 -22.39
C THR A 354 -13.50 -4.42 -22.38
N VAL A 355 -14.42 -5.39 -22.30
CA VAL A 355 -14.13 -6.81 -22.41
C VAL A 355 -14.48 -7.26 -23.83
N LYS A 356 -13.47 -7.75 -24.57
CA LYS A 356 -13.66 -8.24 -25.95
C LYS A 356 -13.97 -9.72 -25.95
N ILE A 357 -14.98 -10.09 -26.72
CA ILE A 357 -15.32 -11.47 -27.04
C ILE A 357 -14.86 -11.70 -28.47
N GLU A 358 -13.86 -12.55 -28.63
CA GLU A 358 -13.36 -12.93 -29.96
C GLU A 358 -14.41 -13.76 -30.71
N GLY A 359 -14.40 -13.67 -32.04
CA GLY A 359 -15.11 -14.60 -32.89
C GLY A 359 -14.60 -16.05 -32.77
N PRO A 360 -15.19 -17.01 -33.48
CA PRO A 360 -14.72 -18.40 -33.51
C PRO A 360 -13.30 -18.53 -34.07
#